data_31d871dd367d02774dd1baaa7ddd6ba6
#
_entry.id   31d871dd367d02774dd1baaa7ddd6ba6
#
_cell.length_a   1.000
_cell.length_b   1.000
_cell.length_c   1.000
_cell.angle_alpha   90.00
_cell.angle_beta   90.00
_cell.angle_gamma   90.00
#
_symmetry.space_group_name_H-M   'P 1'
#
loop_
_entity.id
_entity.type
_entity.pdbx_description
1 polymer ?
#
loop_
_entity_poly.entity_id
_entity_poly.type
_entity_poly.pdbx_seq_one_letter_code
_entity_poly.pdbx_strand_id
1 'polypeptide(L)'
;VGSEMCIRDRNGTTRIVTYIQADMDAAVAEDPMLTEVAWTWLVDGLHERDVKFSMLGGTVTATHSVRYGDISGPPRAYQLELRASWTAEDNAMTSHLEAVAETLAFVAGLPPVGVTNLSKHH
;
A
#
# COMPACT_ATOMS: atom_id res chain seq x y z
N VAL A 1 -1.99 10.91 1.44
CA VAL A 1 -1.53 9.56 1.82
C VAL A 1 -1.71 9.35 3.30
N GLY A 2 -2.30 8.25 3.67
CA GLY A 2 -2.47 7.87 5.05
C GLY A 2 -2.23 6.39 5.25
N SER A 3 -1.87 6.00 6.46
CA SER A 3 -1.70 4.59 6.78
C SER A 3 -2.09 4.33 8.22
N GLU A 4 -2.58 3.14 8.47
CA GLU A 4 -2.88 2.65 9.81
C GLU A 4 -2.30 1.27 9.96
N MET A 5 -1.87 0.95 11.16
CA MET A 5 -1.31 -0.35 11.45
C MET A 5 -1.74 -0.80 12.84
N CYS A 6 -2.20 -2.02 12.93
CA CYS A 6 -2.54 -2.66 14.20
C CYS A 6 -1.71 -3.91 14.36
N ILE A 7 -1.21 -4.12 15.59
CA ILE A 7 -0.43 -5.30 15.92
C ILE A 7 -1.18 -6.01 17.04
N ARG A 8 -1.46 -7.30 16.83
CA ARG A 8 -2.13 -8.13 17.83
C ARG A 8 -1.25 -9.30 18.18
N ASP A 9 -1.06 -9.50 19.47
CA ASP A 9 -0.30 -10.62 19.99
C ASP A 9 -1.26 -11.62 20.61
N ARG A 10 -1.26 -12.85 20.09
CA ARG A 10 -2.08 -13.94 20.60
C ARG A 10 -1.24 -15.19 20.71
N ASN A 11 -1.19 -15.78 21.89
CA ASN A 11 -0.51 -17.06 22.10
C ASN A 11 0.90 -17.09 21.55
N GLY A 12 1.64 -16.00 21.71
CA GLY A 12 3.00 -15.91 21.23
C GLY A 12 3.16 -15.60 19.75
N THR A 13 2.06 -15.42 19.02
CA THR A 13 2.13 -15.00 17.62
C THR A 13 1.62 -13.58 17.48
N THR A 14 2.20 -12.84 16.55
CA THR A 14 1.83 -11.45 16.30
C THR A 14 1.13 -11.34 14.95
N ARG A 15 -0.06 -10.79 14.95
CA ARG A 15 -0.80 -10.51 13.71
C ARG A 15 -0.67 -9.05 13.37
N ILE A 16 -0.19 -8.76 12.17
CA ILE A 16 -0.03 -7.40 11.68
C ILE A 16 -1.17 -7.11 10.71
N VAL A 17 -1.85 -5.98 10.93
CA VAL A 17 -2.89 -5.49 10.03
C VAL A 17 -2.49 -4.11 9.57
N THR A 18 -2.47 -3.89 8.28
CA THR A 18 -2.07 -2.60 7.71
C THR A 18 -3.12 -2.08 6.73
N TYR A 19 -3.22 -0.77 6.67
CA TYR A 19 -4.13 -0.08 5.78
C TYR A 19 -3.39 1.14 5.21
N ILE A 20 -3.32 1.23 3.89
CA ILE A 20 -2.69 2.35 3.19
C ILE A 20 -3.72 2.94 2.23
N GLN A 21 -3.85 4.25 2.25
CA GLN A 21 -4.74 4.97 1.35
C GLN A 21 -3.98 6.14 0.75
N ALA A 22 -4.11 6.34 -0.55
CA ALA A 22 -3.44 7.43 -1.24
C ALA A 22 -4.29 7.95 -2.39
N ASP A 23 -4.23 9.26 -2.59
CA ASP A 23 -4.80 9.89 -3.78
C ASP A 23 -3.85 9.68 -4.96
N MET A 24 -4.42 9.43 -6.13
CA MET A 24 -3.67 9.12 -7.35
C MET A 24 -4.01 10.10 -8.46
N ASP A 25 -3.05 10.34 -9.34
CA ASP A 25 -3.32 11.03 -10.60
C ASP A 25 -4.06 10.08 -11.55
N ALA A 26 -4.86 10.66 -12.44
CA ALA A 26 -5.65 9.89 -13.38
C ALA A 26 -4.82 8.91 -14.21
N ALA A 27 -3.66 9.36 -14.70
CA ALA A 27 -2.82 8.51 -15.55
C ALA A 27 -2.32 7.27 -14.81
N VAL A 28 -2.00 7.41 -13.52
CA VAL A 28 -1.58 6.28 -12.68
C VAL A 28 -2.78 5.40 -12.36
N ALA A 29 -3.90 6.02 -12.00
CA ALA A 29 -5.09 5.30 -11.58
C ALA A 29 -5.71 4.46 -12.71
N GLU A 30 -5.50 4.89 -13.95
CA GLU A 30 -6.03 4.19 -15.12
C GLU A 30 -5.16 3.02 -15.56
N ASP A 31 -3.99 2.86 -14.98
CA ASP A 31 -3.13 1.71 -15.28
C ASP A 31 -3.79 0.44 -14.75
N PRO A 32 -4.13 -0.52 -15.62
CA PRO A 32 -4.80 -1.74 -15.17
C PRO A 32 -3.93 -2.61 -14.28
N MET A 33 -2.63 -2.38 -14.25
CA MET A 33 -1.70 -3.13 -13.41
C MET A 33 -1.48 -2.51 -12.03
N LEU A 34 -2.09 -1.37 -11.76
CA LEU A 34 -1.82 -0.63 -10.52
C LEU A 34 -2.03 -1.47 -9.26
N THR A 35 -3.15 -2.18 -9.18
CA THR A 35 -3.46 -2.98 -7.98
C THR A 35 -2.47 -4.11 -7.80
N GLU A 36 -2.08 -4.78 -8.88
CA GLU A 36 -1.08 -5.86 -8.80
C GLU A 36 0.28 -5.34 -8.41
N VAL A 37 0.69 -4.20 -8.97
CA VAL A 37 1.98 -3.59 -8.66
C VAL A 37 2.05 -3.19 -7.19
N ALA A 38 0.99 -2.57 -6.68
CA ALA A 38 0.94 -2.16 -5.28
C ALA A 38 1.05 -3.37 -4.33
N TRP A 39 0.34 -4.44 -4.63
CA TRP A 39 0.44 -5.67 -3.84
C TRP A 39 1.85 -6.25 -3.89
N THR A 40 2.46 -6.26 -5.07
CA THR A 40 3.81 -6.77 -5.25
C THR A 40 4.82 -5.98 -4.44
N TRP A 41 4.66 -4.67 -4.31
CA TRP A 41 5.55 -3.86 -3.48
C TRP A 41 5.58 -4.36 -2.04
N LEU A 42 4.41 -4.69 -1.48
CA LEU A 42 4.36 -5.21 -0.11
C LEU A 42 5.02 -6.58 -0.02
N VAL A 43 4.67 -7.49 -0.93
CA VAL A 43 5.20 -8.85 -0.91
C VAL A 43 6.71 -8.84 -1.08
N ASP A 44 7.21 -8.08 -2.06
CA ASP A 44 8.65 -7.97 -2.30
C ASP A 44 9.37 -7.34 -1.11
N GLY A 45 8.76 -6.33 -0.51
CA GLY A 45 9.34 -5.69 0.67
C GLY A 45 9.52 -6.66 1.83
N LEU A 46 8.54 -7.54 2.05
CA LEU A 46 8.65 -8.58 3.07
C LEU A 46 9.74 -9.59 2.72
N HIS A 47 9.80 -10.02 1.48
CA HIS A 47 10.82 -10.99 1.04
C HIS A 47 12.23 -10.41 1.06
N GLU A 48 12.39 -9.16 0.67
CA GLU A 48 13.70 -8.51 0.65
C GLU A 48 14.29 -8.36 2.05
N ARG A 49 13.45 -8.27 3.06
CA ARG A 49 13.91 -8.16 4.44
C ARG A 49 14.06 -9.50 5.13
N ASP A 50 13.83 -10.57 4.37
CA ASP A 50 14.04 -11.93 4.87
C ASP A 50 13.26 -12.23 6.15
N VAL A 51 12.12 -11.61 6.32
CA VAL A 51 11.25 -11.86 7.47
C VAL A 51 10.44 -13.13 7.23
N LYS A 52 10.08 -13.78 8.33
CA LYS A 52 9.24 -14.97 8.27
C LYS A 52 7.80 -14.57 8.56
N PHE A 53 6.93 -14.92 7.66
CA PHE A 53 5.51 -14.60 7.80
C PHE A 53 4.66 -15.70 7.19
N SER A 54 3.41 -15.72 7.61
CA SER A 54 2.44 -16.66 7.10
C SER A 54 1.06 -16.01 7.06
N MET A 55 0.13 -16.65 6.39
CA MET A 55 -1.27 -16.23 6.33
C MET A 55 -1.43 -14.80 5.78
N LEU A 56 -0.60 -14.43 4.81
CA LEU A 56 -0.70 -13.12 4.17
C LEU A 56 -1.91 -13.09 3.26
N GLY A 57 -2.74 -12.08 3.45
CA GLY A 57 -3.88 -11.84 2.57
C GLY A 57 -4.30 -10.39 2.64
N GLY A 58 -5.09 -9.98 1.68
CA GLY A 58 -5.57 -8.61 1.68
C GLY A 58 -6.29 -8.25 0.40
N THR A 59 -6.56 -6.96 0.26
CA THR A 59 -7.22 -6.41 -0.92
C THR A 59 -6.53 -5.13 -1.34
N VAL A 60 -6.52 -4.88 -2.64
CA VAL A 60 -6.10 -3.60 -3.19
C VAL A 60 -7.25 -3.07 -4.04
N THR A 61 -7.71 -1.87 -3.73
CA THR A 61 -8.88 -1.29 -4.36
C THR A 61 -8.49 0.04 -5.01
N ALA A 62 -8.86 0.19 -6.26
CA ALA A 62 -8.72 1.47 -6.96
C ALA A 62 -10.12 2.06 -7.12
N THR A 63 -10.30 3.28 -6.64
CA THR A 63 -11.60 3.95 -6.63
C THR A 63 -11.56 5.17 -7.51
N HIS A 64 -12.61 5.33 -8.31
CA HIS A 64 -12.81 6.49 -9.16
C HIS A 64 -14.11 7.17 -8.74
N SER A 65 -14.02 8.42 -8.34
CA SER A 65 -15.18 9.21 -7.92
C SER A 65 -15.36 10.40 -8.86
N VAL A 66 -16.60 10.67 -9.22
CA VAL A 66 -16.96 11.83 -10.02
C VAL A 66 -17.94 12.66 -9.21
N ARG A 67 -17.69 13.96 -9.12
CA ARG A 67 -18.56 14.87 -8.39
C ARG A 67 -19.51 15.58 -9.35
N TYR A 68 -20.73 15.70 -8.92
CA TYR A 68 -21.78 16.36 -9.68
C TYR A 68 -22.42 17.45 -8.83
N GLY A 69 -22.96 18.45 -9.47
CA GLY A 69 -23.70 19.49 -8.79
C GLY A 69 -22.79 20.45 -8.04
N ASP A 70 -23.28 20.91 -6.91
CA ASP A 70 -22.70 22.03 -6.18
C ASP A 70 -21.81 21.55 -5.02
N ILE A 71 -20.91 20.63 -5.30
CA ILE A 71 -19.99 20.07 -4.31
C ILE A 71 -18.59 20.60 -4.58
N SER A 72 -17.94 21.14 -3.56
CA SER A 72 -16.60 21.67 -3.68
C SER A 72 -15.57 20.55 -3.86
N GLY A 73 -14.45 20.89 -4.49
CA GLY A 73 -13.36 19.97 -4.76
C GLY A 73 -13.23 19.64 -6.23
N PRO A 74 -12.22 18.83 -6.59
CA PRO A 74 -12.01 18.47 -7.99
C PRO A 74 -13.17 17.61 -8.51
N PRO A 75 -13.50 17.74 -9.80
CA PRO A 75 -14.64 16.98 -10.37
C PRO A 75 -14.39 15.48 -10.38
N ARG A 76 -13.13 15.06 -10.41
CA ARG A 76 -12.76 13.65 -10.40
C ARG A 76 -11.70 13.40 -9.35
N ALA A 77 -11.79 12.26 -8.69
CA ALA A 77 -10.81 11.84 -7.69
C ALA A 77 -10.53 10.36 -7.86
N TYR A 78 -9.27 10.00 -7.72
CA TYR A 78 -8.82 8.61 -7.82
C TYR A 78 -8.07 8.27 -6.54
N GLN A 79 -8.39 7.12 -5.96
CA GLN A 79 -7.75 6.66 -4.74
C GLN A 79 -7.31 5.21 -4.86
N LEU A 80 -6.18 4.92 -4.25
CA LEU A 80 -5.70 3.55 -4.08
C LEU A 80 -5.80 3.20 -2.61
N GLU A 81 -6.33 2.01 -2.31
CA GLU A 81 -6.48 1.49 -0.96
C GLU A 81 -5.87 0.12 -0.89
N LEU A 82 -4.93 -0.07 0.00
CA LEU A 82 -4.33 -1.38 0.23
C LEU A 82 -4.63 -1.80 1.66
N ARG A 83 -5.21 -2.96 1.82
CA ARG A 83 -5.45 -3.58 3.13
C ARG A 83 -4.77 -4.93 3.12
N ALA A 84 -3.94 -5.18 4.11
CA ALA A 84 -3.22 -6.44 4.19
C ALA A 84 -3.04 -6.85 5.63
N SER A 85 -2.99 -8.15 5.84
CA SER A 85 -2.66 -8.67 7.15
C SER A 85 -1.87 -9.95 7.01
N TRP A 86 -1.02 -10.21 7.98
CA TRP A 86 -0.21 -11.43 8.01
C TRP A 86 0.22 -11.72 9.43
N THR A 87 0.68 -12.96 9.64
CA THR A 87 1.23 -13.37 10.92
C THR A 87 2.75 -13.30 10.85
N ALA A 88 3.35 -12.57 11.79
CA ALA A 88 4.79 -12.53 11.92
C ALA A 88 5.24 -13.80 12.65
N GLU A 89 6.11 -14.57 12.01
CA GLU A 89 6.59 -15.84 12.54
C GLU A 89 7.94 -15.71 13.24
N ASP A 90 8.47 -14.48 13.30
CA ASP A 90 9.76 -14.20 13.92
C ASP A 90 9.62 -12.98 14.83
N ASN A 91 10.74 -12.60 15.47
CA ASN A 91 10.78 -11.45 16.36
C ASN A 91 11.29 -10.19 15.66
N ALA A 92 11.37 -10.20 14.33
CA ALA A 92 11.91 -9.10 13.55
C ALA A 92 10.83 -8.04 13.26
N MET A 93 10.16 -7.58 14.28
CA MET A 93 9.04 -6.64 14.12
C MET A 93 9.45 -5.40 13.34
N THR A 94 10.63 -4.85 13.62
CA THR A 94 11.12 -3.67 12.91
C THR A 94 11.20 -3.90 11.41
N SER A 95 11.66 -5.07 10.99
CA SER A 95 11.74 -5.40 9.56
C SER A 95 10.38 -5.52 8.91
N HIS A 96 9.39 -6.08 9.61
CA HIS A 96 8.02 -6.10 9.10
C HIS A 96 7.48 -4.68 8.92
N LEU A 97 7.71 -3.81 9.89
CA LEU A 97 7.25 -2.42 9.83
C LEU A 97 7.97 -1.65 8.72
N GLU A 98 9.24 -1.92 8.51
CA GLU A 98 10.00 -1.28 7.43
C GLU A 98 9.45 -1.67 6.05
N ALA A 99 9.00 -2.90 5.89
CA ALA A 99 8.38 -3.32 4.64
C ALA A 99 7.11 -2.52 4.35
N VAL A 100 6.30 -2.27 5.38
CA VAL A 100 5.10 -1.45 5.25
C VAL A 100 5.48 -0.01 4.91
N ALA A 101 6.47 0.54 5.61
CA ALA A 101 6.92 1.92 5.37
C ALA A 101 7.45 2.08 3.94
N GLU A 102 8.17 1.10 3.43
CA GLU A 102 8.65 1.13 2.06
C GLU A 102 7.50 1.09 1.06
N THR A 103 6.51 0.24 1.31
CA THR A 103 5.32 0.19 0.47
C THR A 103 4.61 1.53 0.45
N LEU A 104 4.45 2.15 1.61
CA LEU A 104 3.85 3.47 1.71
C LEU A 104 4.66 4.51 0.93
N ALA A 105 5.98 4.46 1.01
CA ALA A 105 6.86 5.36 0.29
C ALA A 105 6.71 5.20 -1.23
N PHE A 106 6.61 3.97 -1.71
CA PHE A 106 6.39 3.72 -3.14
C PHE A 106 5.03 4.27 -3.60
N VAL A 107 3.99 4.02 -2.81
CA VAL A 107 2.65 4.52 -3.13
C VAL A 107 2.63 6.04 -3.14
N ALA A 108 3.24 6.66 -2.12
CA ALA A 108 3.28 8.12 -2.01
C ALA A 108 4.17 8.75 -3.08
N GLY A 109 5.17 8.03 -3.54
CA GLY A 109 6.13 8.51 -4.53
C GLY A 109 5.74 8.25 -5.97
N LEU A 110 4.52 7.74 -6.22
CA LEU A 110 4.09 7.55 -7.60
C LEU A 110 4.08 8.90 -8.31
N PRO A 111 4.73 8.99 -9.49
CA PRO A 111 4.91 10.28 -10.13
C PRO A 111 3.61 10.80 -10.74
N PRO A 112 3.43 12.11 -10.75
CA PRO A 112 2.37 12.71 -11.54
C PRO A 112 2.60 12.44 -13.02
N VAL A 113 1.58 12.73 -13.84
CA VAL A 113 1.63 12.53 -15.28
C VAL A 113 2.89 13.17 -15.86
N GLY A 114 3.62 12.42 -16.67
CA GLY A 114 4.78 12.91 -17.37
C GLY A 114 6.09 12.90 -16.60
N VAL A 115 6.06 12.47 -15.35
CA VAL A 115 7.27 12.34 -14.54
C VAL A 115 7.72 10.88 -14.50
N THR A 116 9.00 10.66 -14.76
CA THR A 116 9.58 9.33 -14.75
C THR A 116 10.80 9.33 -13.86
N ASN A 117 10.64 8.79 -12.66
CA ASN A 117 11.77 8.70 -11.75
C ASN A 117 11.70 7.44 -10.90
N LEU A 118 10.98 6.44 -11.35
CA LEU A 118 10.77 5.21 -10.59
C LEU A 118 12.06 4.44 -10.35
N SER A 119 13.03 4.60 -11.25
CA SER A 119 14.32 3.95 -11.11
C SER A 119 15.05 4.34 -9.83
N LYS A 120 14.67 5.43 -9.22
CA LYS A 120 15.29 5.88 -7.96
C LYS A 120 14.88 5.07 -6.75
N HIS A 121 13.90 4.21 -6.90
CA HIS A 121 13.33 3.48 -5.78
C HIS A 121 13.81 2.04 -5.72
N HIS A 122 14.88 1.75 -6.38
CA HIS A 122 15.43 0.40 -6.41
C HIS A 122 16.73 0.27 -5.70
#